data_e14a2c6f495be751c02958b2a3e25c97
#
_entry.id   e14a2c6f495be751c02958b2a3e25c97
#
_cell.length_a   1.000
_cell.length_b   1.000
_cell.length_c   1.000
_cell.angle_alpha   90.00
_cell.angle_beta   90.00
_cell.angle_gamma   90.00
#
_symmetry.space_group_name_H-M   'P 1'
#
loop_
_entity.id
_entity.type
_entity.pdbx_description
1 polymer ?
#
loop_
_entity_poly.entity_id
_entity_poly.type
_entity_poly.pdbx_seq_one_letter_code
_entity_poly.pdbx_strand_id
1 'polypeptide(L)'
;FYNEIRSKGWQLRGVQEPLENIFYAGNEDLYAYRYDWDDLRDFFVGDFGEIIGAAHALEIPMISGDFGLAEDFEWIVYPRSSSRRFVSRNMMNFWSNFAKNGLPGESTNNIVWEKYNPKNKKSILIIDEKNNLQINELNLSMENLVSDILSSQILDNEEKCILLYETTNYIGDNLFDYFNKDSSLECSRDEALRISKRNSGTIEL
;
A
#
# COMPACT_ATOMS: atom_id res chain seq x y z
N PHE A 1 13.12 1.56 4.37
CA PHE A 1 12.78 0.40 5.24
C PHE A 1 11.54 0.68 6.10
N TYR A 2 11.53 1.71 6.98
CA TYR A 2 10.39 1.99 7.89
C TYR A 2 9.06 2.17 7.13
N ASN A 3 9.03 3.07 6.14
CA ASN A 3 7.85 3.30 5.31
C ASN A 3 7.45 2.06 4.50
N GLU A 4 8.42 1.29 4.04
CA GLU A 4 8.18 0.04 3.31
C GLU A 4 7.46 -1.00 4.18
N ILE A 5 7.94 -1.23 5.41
CA ILE A 5 7.30 -2.17 6.34
C ILE A 5 5.86 -1.71 6.69
N ARG A 6 5.65 -0.43 6.95
CA ARG A 6 4.30 0.11 7.22
C ARG A 6 3.38 -0.07 6.01
N SER A 7 3.86 0.21 4.80
CA SER A 7 3.09 0.01 3.57
C SER A 7 2.73 -1.45 3.33
N LYS A 8 3.67 -2.37 3.58
CA LYS A 8 3.43 -3.81 3.53
C LYS A 8 2.44 -4.27 4.60
N GLY A 9 2.55 -3.75 5.83
CA GLY A 9 1.59 -3.99 6.91
C GLY A 9 0.19 -3.53 6.53
N TRP A 10 0.07 -2.33 5.95
CA TRP A 10 -1.21 -1.82 5.44
C TRP A 10 -1.76 -2.70 4.32
N GLN A 11 -0.94 -3.09 3.36
CA GLN A 11 -1.34 -3.98 2.27
C GLN A 11 -1.81 -5.35 2.78
N LEU A 12 -1.11 -5.93 3.75
CA LEU A 12 -1.49 -7.21 4.38
C LEU A 12 -2.85 -7.10 5.08
N ARG A 13 -2.97 -6.17 6.03
CA ARG A 13 -4.13 -6.03 6.91
C ARG A 13 -5.33 -5.36 6.22
N GLY A 14 -5.06 -4.41 5.33
CA GLY A 14 -6.11 -3.62 4.66
C GLY A 14 -6.60 -4.22 3.35
N VAL A 15 -5.84 -5.11 2.73
CA VAL A 15 -6.16 -5.68 1.41
C VAL A 15 -6.13 -7.21 1.42
N GLN A 16 -4.99 -7.83 1.70
CA GLN A 16 -4.83 -9.27 1.52
C GLN A 16 -5.75 -10.07 2.45
N GLU A 17 -5.71 -9.82 3.75
CA GLU A 17 -6.55 -10.54 4.72
C GLU A 17 -8.07 -10.34 4.49
N PRO A 18 -8.57 -9.11 4.23
CA PRO A 18 -9.96 -8.92 3.83
C PRO A 18 -10.36 -9.68 2.57
N LEU A 19 -9.52 -9.68 1.53
CA LEU A 19 -9.79 -10.44 0.31
C LEU A 19 -9.85 -11.94 0.56
N GLU A 20 -8.94 -12.49 1.36
CA GLU A 20 -8.96 -13.90 1.75
C GLU A 20 -10.23 -14.24 2.53
N ASN A 21 -10.63 -13.41 3.49
CA ASN A 21 -11.86 -13.60 4.27
C ASN A 21 -13.11 -13.57 3.37
N ILE A 22 -13.18 -12.63 2.43
CA ILE A 22 -14.30 -12.53 1.48
C ILE A 22 -14.31 -13.73 0.54
N PHE A 23 -13.15 -14.18 0.06
CA PHE A 23 -13.02 -15.36 -0.78
C PHE A 23 -13.52 -16.62 -0.06
N TYR A 24 -13.06 -16.85 1.16
CA TYR A 24 -13.48 -18.02 1.95
C TYR A 24 -14.94 -17.94 2.42
N ALA A 25 -15.54 -16.74 2.44
CA ALA A 25 -16.97 -16.55 2.63
C ALA A 25 -17.80 -16.88 1.35
N GLY A 26 -17.15 -17.23 0.25
CA GLY A 26 -17.80 -17.71 -0.97
C GLY A 26 -17.88 -16.69 -2.12
N ASN A 27 -17.28 -15.52 -1.99
CA ASN A 27 -17.18 -14.57 -3.12
C ASN A 27 -15.81 -14.70 -3.81
N GLU A 28 -15.83 -15.20 -5.04
CA GLU A 28 -14.63 -15.39 -5.87
C GLU A 28 -14.44 -14.28 -6.93
N ASP A 29 -15.34 -13.29 -6.99
CA ASP A 29 -15.25 -12.16 -7.92
C ASP A 29 -14.46 -11.01 -7.31
N LEU A 30 -13.19 -11.27 -7.02
CA LEU A 30 -12.31 -10.38 -6.32
C LEU A 30 -11.14 -9.94 -7.21
N TYR A 31 -10.80 -8.66 -7.11
CA TYR A 31 -9.68 -8.06 -7.84
C TYR A 31 -8.88 -7.19 -6.90
N ALA A 32 -7.56 -7.34 -6.92
CA ALA A 32 -6.64 -6.57 -6.10
C ALA A 32 -5.71 -5.73 -6.97
N TYR A 33 -5.41 -4.51 -6.52
CA TYR A 33 -4.39 -3.67 -7.14
C TYR A 33 -3.51 -3.01 -6.08
N ARG A 34 -2.33 -2.59 -6.53
CA ARG A 34 -1.46 -1.67 -5.83
C ARG A 34 -1.11 -0.54 -6.79
N TYR A 35 -1.27 0.68 -6.32
CA TYR A 35 -0.92 1.87 -7.05
C TYR A 35 0.51 2.26 -6.67
N ASP A 36 1.41 2.20 -7.66
CA ASP A 36 2.84 2.45 -7.47
C ASP A 36 3.33 3.68 -8.27
N TRP A 37 2.45 4.32 -9.06
CA TRP A 37 2.84 5.46 -9.86
C TRP A 37 3.24 6.65 -8.98
N ASP A 38 4.49 7.09 -9.14
CA ASP A 38 5.14 8.14 -8.37
C ASP A 38 5.91 9.16 -9.26
N ASP A 39 5.58 9.22 -10.58
CA ASP A 39 6.16 10.15 -11.57
C ASP A 39 5.72 11.60 -11.26
N LEU A 40 6.02 12.07 -10.04
CA LEU A 40 5.80 13.41 -9.54
C LEU A 40 6.91 14.33 -10.08
N ARG A 41 6.72 15.63 -9.94
CA ARG A 41 7.70 16.60 -10.43
C ARG A 41 8.87 16.76 -9.47
N ASP A 42 10.08 16.63 -9.99
CA ASP A 42 11.31 16.96 -9.28
C ASP A 42 11.47 18.47 -9.08
N PHE A 43 12.05 18.84 -7.96
CA PHE A 43 12.45 20.20 -7.63
C PHE A 43 13.89 20.28 -7.15
N PHE A 44 14.45 21.50 -7.10
CA PHE A 44 15.79 21.77 -6.56
C PHE A 44 15.97 21.30 -5.09
N VAL A 45 14.88 21.07 -4.37
CA VAL A 45 14.88 20.65 -2.97
C VAL A 45 14.76 19.12 -2.79
N GLY A 46 14.56 18.38 -3.87
CA GLY A 46 14.48 16.91 -3.83
C GLY A 46 13.55 16.31 -4.86
N ASP A 47 13.63 14.99 -4.97
CA ASP A 47 12.71 14.14 -5.74
C ASP A 47 11.42 13.94 -4.93
N PHE A 48 10.32 14.48 -5.43
CA PHE A 48 9.02 14.35 -4.75
C PHE A 48 8.44 12.95 -4.91
N GLY A 49 8.82 12.21 -5.95
CA GLY A 49 8.50 10.79 -6.07
C GLY A 49 9.11 9.97 -4.92
N GLU A 50 10.38 10.21 -4.58
CA GLU A 50 11.02 9.56 -3.43
C GLU A 50 10.44 10.00 -2.08
N ILE A 51 10.05 11.28 -1.94
CA ILE A 51 9.58 11.85 -0.67
C ILE A 51 8.14 11.45 -0.38
N ILE A 52 7.25 11.58 -1.37
CA ILE A 52 5.79 11.37 -1.23
C ILE A 52 5.42 9.96 -1.68
N GLY A 53 6.06 9.48 -2.75
CA GLY A 53 5.74 8.21 -3.40
C GLY A 53 4.31 8.16 -3.95
N ALA A 54 3.82 6.97 -4.19
CA ALA A 54 2.44 6.68 -4.56
C ALA A 54 1.52 6.75 -3.31
N ALA A 55 1.38 7.94 -2.73
CA ALA A 55 0.67 8.12 -1.46
C ALA A 55 -0.83 7.84 -1.60
N HIS A 56 -1.46 7.55 -0.45
CA HIS A 56 -2.90 7.30 -0.34
C HIS A 56 -3.74 8.42 -0.98
N ALA A 57 -4.76 8.02 -1.73
CA ALA A 57 -5.70 8.87 -2.47
C ALA A 57 -5.13 9.56 -3.74
N LEU A 58 -3.85 9.41 -4.06
CA LEU A 58 -3.29 9.94 -5.32
C LEU A 58 -3.81 9.19 -6.56
N GLU A 59 -4.40 8.01 -6.41
CA GLU A 59 -5.03 7.26 -7.48
C GLU A 59 -6.41 7.82 -7.89
N ILE A 60 -7.09 8.59 -7.04
CA ILE A 60 -8.47 9.08 -7.30
C ILE A 60 -8.57 9.93 -8.57
N PRO A 61 -7.72 10.95 -8.80
CA PRO A 61 -7.70 11.69 -10.04
C PRO A 61 -7.37 10.84 -11.28
N MET A 62 -6.58 9.79 -11.12
CA MET A 62 -6.29 8.85 -12.20
C MET A 62 -7.52 8.05 -12.62
N ILE A 63 -8.35 7.62 -11.66
CA ILE A 63 -9.59 6.87 -11.90
C ILE A 63 -10.67 7.77 -12.49
N SER A 64 -10.81 8.99 -11.99
CA SER A 64 -11.84 9.93 -12.45
C SER A 64 -11.48 10.64 -13.75
N GLY A 65 -10.19 10.78 -14.06
CA GLY A 65 -9.68 11.63 -15.11
C GLY A 65 -9.76 13.14 -14.80
N ASP A 66 -10.17 13.47 -13.56
CA ASP A 66 -10.29 14.85 -13.07
C ASP A 66 -9.13 15.17 -12.14
N PHE A 67 -8.14 15.88 -12.69
CA PHE A 67 -6.94 16.29 -11.96
C PHE A 67 -7.13 17.63 -11.23
N GLY A 68 -8.23 18.34 -11.47
CA GLY A 68 -8.57 19.58 -10.77
C GLY A 68 -8.82 19.39 -9.27
N LEU A 69 -9.02 18.15 -8.81
CA LEU A 69 -9.12 17.83 -7.37
C LEU A 69 -7.85 18.17 -6.58
N ALA A 70 -6.69 18.25 -7.22
CA ALA A 70 -5.43 18.64 -6.58
C ALA A 70 -5.26 20.17 -6.51
N GLU A 71 -6.18 20.96 -7.07
CA GLU A 71 -6.17 22.43 -7.09
C GLU A 71 -4.80 22.99 -7.54
N ASP A 72 -4.20 23.86 -6.71
CA ASP A 72 -2.92 24.51 -7.03
C ASP A 72 -1.73 23.54 -7.06
N PHE A 73 -1.87 22.31 -6.58
CA PHE A 73 -0.81 21.30 -6.54
C PHE A 73 -0.83 20.33 -7.73
N GLU A 74 -1.81 20.42 -8.66
CA GLU A 74 -1.91 19.53 -9.83
C GLU A 74 -0.58 19.42 -10.58
N TRP A 75 0.07 20.53 -10.82
CA TRP A 75 1.29 20.59 -11.63
C TRP A 75 2.52 19.92 -10.96
N ILE A 76 2.48 19.71 -9.64
CA ILE A 76 3.50 18.99 -8.86
C ILE A 76 3.17 17.51 -8.83
N VAL A 77 1.96 17.19 -8.36
CA VAL A 77 1.54 15.82 -8.02
C VAL A 77 1.14 15.04 -9.27
N TYR A 78 0.62 15.73 -10.30
CA TYR A 78 0.18 15.12 -11.56
C TYR A 78 0.78 15.83 -12.76
N PRO A 79 2.11 15.82 -12.95
CA PRO A 79 2.74 16.49 -14.10
C PRO A 79 2.16 15.96 -15.40
N ARG A 80 1.99 16.86 -16.40
CA ARG A 80 1.42 16.49 -17.71
C ARG A 80 2.42 15.66 -18.51
N SER A 81 2.47 14.35 -18.23
CA SER A 81 3.38 13.38 -18.83
C SER A 81 2.64 12.35 -19.70
N SER A 82 3.41 11.57 -20.47
CA SER A 82 2.88 10.38 -21.16
C SER A 82 2.52 9.27 -20.18
N SER A 83 3.27 9.17 -19.09
CA SER A 83 3.06 8.24 -17.99
C SER A 83 1.72 8.50 -17.33
N ARG A 84 1.43 9.73 -16.86
CA ARG A 84 0.10 10.10 -16.32
C ARG A 84 -1.04 9.71 -17.25
N ARG A 85 -0.91 10.05 -18.57
CA ARG A 85 -1.97 9.72 -19.54
C ARG A 85 -2.17 8.22 -19.71
N PHE A 86 -1.09 7.45 -19.68
CA PHE A 86 -1.15 6.00 -19.78
C PHE A 86 -1.86 5.40 -18.57
N VAL A 87 -1.43 5.76 -17.36
CA VAL A 87 -2.00 5.26 -16.09
C VAL A 87 -3.47 5.63 -15.98
N SER A 88 -3.82 6.92 -16.12
CA SER A 88 -5.20 7.38 -16.01
C SER A 88 -6.13 6.71 -17.04
N ARG A 89 -5.70 6.56 -18.30
CA ARG A 89 -6.51 5.88 -19.32
C ARG A 89 -6.78 4.41 -18.96
N ASN A 90 -5.78 3.69 -18.48
CA ASN A 90 -5.96 2.29 -18.10
C ASN A 90 -6.83 2.17 -16.84
N MET A 91 -6.64 3.01 -15.84
CA MET A 91 -7.47 3.00 -14.64
C MET A 91 -8.93 3.32 -14.96
N MET A 92 -9.21 4.37 -15.74
CA MET A 92 -10.57 4.68 -16.20
C MET A 92 -11.20 3.50 -16.94
N ASN A 93 -10.45 2.81 -17.80
CA ASN A 93 -10.94 1.64 -18.52
C ASN A 93 -11.25 0.48 -17.58
N PHE A 94 -10.33 0.12 -16.69
CA PHE A 94 -10.52 -0.96 -15.72
C PHE A 94 -11.75 -0.73 -14.85
N TRP A 95 -11.87 0.44 -14.23
CA TRP A 95 -13.01 0.78 -13.36
C TRP A 95 -14.32 0.86 -14.11
N SER A 96 -14.32 1.45 -15.32
CA SER A 96 -15.52 1.52 -16.17
C SER A 96 -16.00 0.15 -16.63
N ASN A 97 -15.07 -0.73 -17.03
CA ASN A 97 -15.40 -2.08 -17.43
C ASN A 97 -15.94 -2.90 -16.24
N PHE A 98 -15.28 -2.80 -15.10
CA PHE A 98 -15.74 -3.48 -13.88
C PHE A 98 -17.14 -3.02 -13.48
N ALA A 99 -17.40 -1.71 -13.46
CA ALA A 99 -18.71 -1.15 -13.12
C ALA A 99 -19.82 -1.60 -14.09
N LYS A 100 -19.51 -1.81 -15.38
CA LYS A 100 -20.48 -2.22 -16.39
C LYS A 100 -20.70 -3.73 -16.47
N ASN A 101 -19.63 -4.50 -16.31
CA ASN A 101 -19.59 -5.91 -16.68
C ASN A 101 -19.20 -6.84 -15.52
N GLY A 102 -18.76 -6.29 -14.38
CA GLY A 102 -18.19 -7.05 -13.27
C GLY A 102 -16.77 -7.58 -13.56
N LEU A 103 -16.17 -7.20 -14.68
CA LEU A 103 -14.85 -7.64 -15.13
C LEU A 103 -14.02 -6.42 -15.54
N PRO A 104 -12.82 -6.18 -14.95
CA PRO A 104 -12.00 -5.03 -15.32
C PRO A 104 -11.40 -5.13 -16.74
N GLY A 105 -11.19 -6.38 -17.24
CA GLY A 105 -10.66 -6.60 -18.59
C GLY A 105 -9.15 -6.44 -18.68
N GLU A 106 -8.70 -5.87 -19.81
CA GLU A 106 -7.28 -5.71 -20.11
C GLU A 106 -6.89 -4.24 -20.35
N SER A 107 -5.61 -3.95 -20.13
CA SER A 107 -5.00 -2.65 -20.37
C SER A 107 -4.72 -2.41 -21.85
N THR A 108 -4.35 -1.17 -22.20
CA THR A 108 -3.95 -0.79 -23.57
C THR A 108 -2.67 -1.46 -24.08
N ASN A 109 -1.92 -2.12 -23.21
CA ASN A 109 -0.74 -2.94 -23.53
C ASN A 109 -0.97 -4.45 -23.26
N ASN A 110 -2.24 -4.89 -23.27
CA ASN A 110 -2.69 -6.28 -23.19
C ASN A 110 -2.36 -6.99 -21.85
N ILE A 111 -2.28 -6.24 -20.76
CA ILE A 111 -2.20 -6.83 -19.42
C ILE A 111 -3.62 -7.09 -18.92
N VAL A 112 -3.99 -8.32 -18.69
CA VAL A 112 -5.28 -8.71 -18.13
C VAL A 112 -5.24 -8.55 -16.62
N TRP A 113 -6.22 -7.84 -16.02
CA TRP A 113 -6.37 -7.80 -14.58
C TRP A 113 -7.04 -9.09 -14.10
N GLU A 114 -6.23 -10.00 -13.57
CA GLU A 114 -6.65 -11.34 -13.14
C GLU A 114 -7.41 -11.28 -11.81
N LYS A 115 -8.33 -12.24 -11.63
CA LYS A 115 -9.01 -12.44 -10.34
C LYS A 115 -8.03 -12.85 -9.26
N TYR A 116 -8.21 -12.30 -8.08
CA TYR A 116 -7.51 -12.74 -6.88
C TYR A 116 -8.00 -14.12 -6.43
N ASN A 117 -7.10 -15.08 -6.28
CA ASN A 117 -7.41 -16.41 -5.79
C ASN A 117 -6.34 -16.90 -4.81
N PRO A 118 -6.61 -16.90 -3.49
CA PRO A 118 -5.63 -17.30 -2.49
C PRO A 118 -5.26 -18.78 -2.49
N LYS A 119 -6.05 -19.65 -3.16
CA LYS A 119 -5.75 -21.09 -3.25
C LYS A 119 -4.69 -21.42 -4.29
N ASN A 120 -4.66 -20.65 -5.38
CA ASN A 120 -3.80 -20.96 -6.53
C ASN A 120 -2.75 -19.88 -6.74
N LYS A 121 -3.19 -18.64 -6.88
CA LYS A 121 -2.34 -17.50 -7.19
C LYS A 121 -2.97 -16.25 -6.58
N LYS A 122 -2.26 -15.62 -5.67
CA LYS A 122 -2.66 -14.34 -5.07
C LYS A 122 -2.25 -13.20 -6.01
N SER A 123 -2.98 -13.03 -7.11
CA SER A 123 -2.65 -12.06 -8.13
C SER A 123 -3.04 -10.65 -7.71
N ILE A 124 -2.12 -9.71 -7.88
CA ILE A 124 -2.34 -8.27 -7.68
C ILE A 124 -1.87 -7.51 -8.93
N LEU A 125 -2.69 -6.57 -9.41
CA LEU A 125 -2.29 -5.67 -10.48
C LEU A 125 -1.44 -4.54 -9.89
N ILE A 126 -0.20 -4.42 -10.36
CA ILE A 126 0.64 -3.25 -10.08
C ILE A 126 0.32 -2.19 -11.12
N ILE A 127 -0.17 -1.04 -10.67
CA ILE A 127 -0.52 0.10 -11.52
C ILE A 127 0.59 1.13 -11.42
N ASP A 128 1.37 1.20 -12.46
CA ASP A 128 2.52 2.07 -12.60
C ASP A 128 2.65 2.51 -14.07
N GLU A 129 3.74 3.14 -14.45
CA GLU A 129 4.03 3.51 -15.82
C GLU A 129 3.97 2.30 -16.79
N LYS A 130 3.97 2.57 -18.10
CA LYS A 130 3.71 1.55 -19.12
C LYS A 130 4.56 0.28 -19.00
N ASN A 131 5.83 0.41 -18.62
CA ASN A 131 6.75 -0.72 -18.57
C ASN A 131 6.63 -1.52 -17.26
N ASN A 132 6.04 -0.91 -16.23
CA ASN A 132 5.90 -1.46 -14.88
C ASN A 132 4.47 -1.93 -14.58
N LEU A 133 3.49 -1.64 -15.47
CA LEU A 133 2.14 -2.21 -15.36
C LEU A 133 2.20 -3.72 -15.55
N GLN A 134 1.94 -4.48 -14.50
CA GLN A 134 2.12 -5.94 -14.49
C GLN A 134 1.26 -6.63 -13.45
N ILE A 135 1.14 -7.94 -13.57
CA ILE A 135 0.56 -8.79 -12.53
C ILE A 135 1.68 -9.37 -11.69
N ASN A 136 1.58 -9.21 -10.37
CA ASN A 136 2.48 -9.82 -9.40
C ASN A 136 1.74 -10.76 -8.46
N GLU A 137 2.48 -11.60 -7.77
CA GLU A 137 1.94 -12.41 -6.68
C GLU A 137 1.97 -11.62 -5.37
N LEU A 138 0.85 -11.64 -4.68
CA LEU A 138 0.74 -11.10 -3.34
C LEU A 138 1.11 -12.19 -2.33
N ASN A 139 2.23 -12.04 -1.64
CA ASN A 139 2.73 -13.04 -0.70
C ASN A 139 3.30 -12.37 0.56
N LEU A 140 2.43 -11.68 1.27
CA LEU A 140 2.78 -11.07 2.56
C LEU A 140 2.31 -11.95 3.70
N SER A 141 3.09 -11.99 4.79
CA SER A 141 2.65 -12.55 6.07
C SER A 141 3.13 -11.67 7.23
N MET A 142 2.38 -11.69 8.31
CA MET A 142 2.77 -10.93 9.51
C MET A 142 4.08 -11.46 10.09
N GLU A 143 4.28 -12.77 10.07
CA GLU A 143 5.50 -13.42 10.54
C GLU A 143 6.74 -12.91 9.80
N ASN A 144 6.65 -12.79 8.47
CA ASN A 144 7.74 -12.26 7.65
C ASN A 144 8.01 -10.79 7.97
N LEU A 145 6.98 -9.95 8.06
CA LEU A 145 7.14 -8.54 8.42
C LEU A 145 7.78 -8.35 9.79
N VAL A 146 7.33 -9.13 10.78
CA VAL A 146 7.92 -9.12 12.12
C VAL A 146 9.37 -9.59 12.10
N SER A 147 9.68 -10.65 11.36
CA SER A 147 11.05 -11.14 11.20
C SER A 147 11.96 -10.08 10.58
N ASP A 148 11.48 -9.35 9.55
CA ASP A 148 12.22 -8.26 8.91
C ASP A 148 12.50 -7.11 9.90
N ILE A 149 11.53 -6.75 10.74
CA ILE A 149 11.68 -5.74 11.78
C ILE A 149 12.75 -6.17 12.80
N LEU A 150 12.59 -7.35 13.37
CA LEU A 150 13.45 -7.84 14.45
C LEU A 150 14.90 -8.06 13.99
N SER A 151 15.09 -8.54 12.75
CA SER A 151 16.42 -8.79 12.18
C SER A 151 17.11 -7.56 11.62
N SER A 152 16.42 -6.41 11.51
CA SER A 152 16.97 -5.17 10.95
C SER A 152 18.24 -4.75 11.70
N GLN A 153 19.27 -4.38 10.92
CA GLN A 153 20.54 -3.86 11.45
C GLN A 153 20.58 -2.32 11.42
N ILE A 154 19.60 -1.68 10.77
CA ILE A 154 19.52 -0.22 10.63
C ILE A 154 18.61 0.43 11.67
N LEU A 155 17.76 -0.35 12.35
CA LEU A 155 16.89 0.13 13.43
C LEU A 155 17.51 -0.18 14.78
N ASP A 156 17.41 0.77 15.71
CA ASP A 156 17.67 0.51 17.12
C ASP A 156 16.48 -0.20 17.81
N ASN A 157 16.62 -0.53 19.09
CA ASN A 157 15.57 -1.27 19.80
C ASN A 157 14.29 -0.45 20.02
N GLU A 158 14.40 0.88 20.19
CA GLU A 158 13.24 1.76 20.33
C GLU A 158 12.47 1.84 19.00
N GLU A 159 13.17 2.01 17.89
CA GLU A 159 12.60 2.02 16.56
C GLU A 159 11.94 0.69 16.17
N LYS A 160 12.60 -0.43 16.50
CA LYS A 160 12.00 -1.76 16.31
C LYS A 160 10.73 -1.94 17.13
N CYS A 161 10.73 -1.49 18.38
CA CYS A 161 9.57 -1.54 19.26
C CYS A 161 8.38 -0.78 18.68
N ILE A 162 8.61 0.44 18.23
CA ILE A 162 7.56 1.29 17.63
C ILE A 162 7.03 0.66 16.35
N LEU A 163 7.93 0.25 15.45
CA LEU A 163 7.55 -0.30 14.16
C LEU A 163 6.81 -1.65 14.32
N LEU A 164 7.24 -2.49 15.26
CA LEU A 164 6.52 -3.72 15.63
C LEU A 164 5.11 -3.39 16.13
N TYR A 165 4.97 -2.42 17.03
CA TYR A 165 3.67 -2.00 17.54
C TYR A 165 2.77 -1.46 16.43
N GLU A 166 3.25 -0.52 15.62
CA GLU A 166 2.47 0.09 14.55
C GLU A 166 2.05 -0.93 13.48
N THR A 167 2.92 -1.91 13.17
CA THR A 167 2.62 -2.95 12.17
C THR A 167 1.62 -3.98 12.68
N THR A 168 1.74 -4.40 13.94
CA THR A 168 0.93 -5.49 14.52
C THR A 168 -0.38 -5.02 15.14
N ASN A 169 -0.52 -3.71 15.41
CA ASN A 169 -1.72 -3.13 16.03
C ASN A 169 -2.63 -2.40 15.01
N TYR A 170 -2.37 -2.55 13.73
CA TYR A 170 -3.13 -1.90 12.66
C TYR A 170 -4.49 -2.61 12.46
N ILE A 171 -5.57 -1.80 12.36
CA ILE A 171 -6.95 -2.29 12.10
C ILE A 171 -7.45 -3.29 13.17
N GLY A 172 -7.36 -2.92 14.43
CA GLY A 172 -8.20 -3.46 15.49
C GLY A 172 -7.77 -4.75 16.17
N ASP A 173 -6.94 -5.58 15.55
CA ASP A 173 -6.39 -6.78 16.20
C ASP A 173 -5.07 -6.48 16.88
N ASN A 174 -5.00 -6.74 18.17
CA ASN A 174 -3.76 -6.56 18.92
C ASN A 174 -2.91 -7.82 18.83
N LEU A 175 -2.07 -7.89 17.81
CA LEU A 175 -1.07 -8.96 17.65
C LEU A 175 0.27 -8.62 18.32
N PHE A 176 0.43 -7.40 18.85
CA PHE A 176 1.70 -6.96 19.44
C PHE A 176 2.18 -7.90 20.54
N ASP A 177 1.33 -8.22 21.52
CA ASP A 177 1.72 -9.08 22.64
C ASP A 177 2.09 -10.50 22.19
N TYR A 178 1.42 -11.00 21.13
CA TYR A 178 1.74 -12.30 20.55
C TYR A 178 3.13 -12.32 19.94
N PHE A 179 3.46 -11.36 19.08
CA PHE A 179 4.75 -11.31 18.41
C PHE A 179 5.90 -10.78 19.29
N ASN A 180 5.58 -9.94 20.28
CA ASN A 180 6.59 -9.40 21.20
C ASN A 180 7.02 -10.39 22.27
N LYS A 181 6.19 -11.38 22.62
CA LYS A 181 6.45 -12.36 23.69
C LYS A 181 7.77 -13.08 23.55
N ASP A 182 8.12 -13.46 22.29
CA ASP A 182 9.34 -14.21 21.99
C ASP A 182 10.44 -13.30 21.38
N SER A 183 10.21 -11.98 21.35
CA SER A 183 11.20 -11.01 20.89
C SER A 183 12.24 -10.75 21.97
N SER A 184 13.47 -10.45 21.56
CA SER A 184 14.51 -10.00 22.47
C SER A 184 14.38 -8.51 22.83
N LEU A 185 13.29 -7.84 22.40
CA LEU A 185 13.05 -6.44 22.66
C LEU A 185 12.49 -6.27 24.08
N GLU A 186 13.19 -5.49 24.90
CA GLU A 186 12.67 -5.00 26.17
C GLU A 186 11.67 -3.86 25.90
N CYS A 187 10.47 -4.22 25.43
CA CYS A 187 9.49 -3.29 24.89
C CYS A 187 8.11 -3.66 25.42
N SER A 188 7.49 -2.77 26.16
CA SER A 188 6.10 -2.91 26.58
C SER A 188 5.16 -2.24 25.58
N ARG A 189 3.91 -2.71 25.52
CA ARG A 189 2.85 -2.09 24.71
C ARG A 189 2.61 -0.63 25.08
N ASP A 190 2.58 -0.32 26.37
CA ASP A 190 2.35 1.04 26.86
C ASP A 190 3.50 1.98 26.48
N GLU A 191 4.72 1.47 26.52
CA GLU A 191 5.88 2.22 26.07
C GLU A 191 5.88 2.48 24.57
N ALA A 192 5.62 1.44 23.75
CA ALA A 192 5.49 1.58 22.31
C ALA A 192 4.39 2.61 21.92
N LEU A 193 3.23 2.53 22.57
CA LEU A 193 2.13 3.47 22.37
C LEU A 193 2.53 4.90 22.74
N ARG A 194 3.22 5.08 23.90
CA ARG A 194 3.67 6.39 24.35
C ARG A 194 4.65 7.03 23.38
N ILE A 195 5.58 6.24 22.85
CA ILE A 195 6.60 6.73 21.90
C ILE A 195 5.94 7.03 20.54
N SER A 196 5.07 6.16 20.06
CA SER A 196 4.32 6.38 18.80
C SER A 196 3.50 7.67 18.84
N LYS A 197 2.77 7.92 19.94
CA LYS A 197 2.04 9.19 20.15
C LYS A 197 2.97 10.41 20.17
N ARG A 198 4.10 10.34 20.86
CA ARG A 198 5.09 11.41 20.88
C ARG A 198 5.58 11.77 19.48
N ASN A 199 5.87 10.76 18.65
CA ASN A 199 6.39 10.93 17.31
C ASN A 199 5.33 11.41 16.31
N SER A 200 4.06 11.08 16.54
CA SER A 200 2.94 11.57 15.72
C SER A 200 2.53 13.04 16.01
N GLY A 201 3.17 13.68 16.97
CA GLY A 201 2.84 15.06 17.36
C GLY A 201 1.51 15.21 18.11
N THR A 202 0.87 14.11 18.51
CA THR A 202 -0.34 14.12 19.31
C THR A 202 0.05 14.42 20.76
N ILE A 203 0.03 15.69 21.12
CA ILE A 203 0.17 16.13 22.51
C ILE A 203 -1.15 15.78 23.20
N GLU A 204 -1.15 14.94 24.22
CA GLU A 204 -2.27 14.83 25.13
C GLU A 204 -2.42 16.17 25.85
N LEU A 205 -3.54 16.88 25.59
CA LEU A 205 -3.98 18.06 26.35
C LEU A 205 -4.59 17.61 27.66
#